data_301b48f7256d98ef341bb3dac55ce8ac
#
_entry.id   301b48f7256d98ef341bb3dac55ce8ac
#
_cell.length_a   1.000
_cell.length_b   1.000
_cell.length_c   1.000
_cell.angle_alpha   90.00
_cell.angle_beta   90.00
_cell.angle_gamma   90.00
#
_symmetry.space_group_name_H-M   'P 1'
#
loop_
_entity.id
_entity.type
_entity.pdbx_description
1 polymer ?
#
loop_
_entity_poly.entity_id
_entity_poly.type
_entity_poly.pdbx_seq_one_letter_code
_entity_poly.pdbx_strand_id
1 'polypeptide(L)'
;KHYTRNEFISMLLTSVNDMERYLDGTKESNGTMYLENYRKQLGTGAVDAYQLLMQIEGTPCLKVGVGAEELVPLTQFFGGSATNLTYTGVSMSAADMAKLGIETLPTMAYGKLKIKCTKSGVAKITVTAIGGGDKVGTGTVMGGMTITKEFAIIARGVQAGNGGWL
;
A
#
# COMPACT_ATOMS: atom_id res chain seq x y z
N LYS A 1 -0.80 -12.06 -18.95
CA LYS A 1 -1.16 -12.65 -17.65
C LYS A 1 -2.66 -12.92 -17.63
N HIS A 2 -3.07 -14.04 -17.08
CA HIS A 2 -4.48 -14.39 -16.92
C HIS A 2 -4.83 -14.28 -15.44
N TYR A 3 -5.83 -13.47 -15.14
CA TYR A 3 -6.38 -13.31 -13.79
C TYR A 3 -7.81 -13.87 -13.76
N THR A 4 -8.17 -14.49 -12.67
CA THR A 4 -9.57 -14.82 -12.40
C THR A 4 -10.37 -13.54 -12.15
N ARG A 5 -11.69 -13.64 -12.30
CA ARG A 5 -12.59 -12.53 -11.98
C ARG A 5 -12.39 -11.99 -10.56
N ASN A 6 -12.22 -12.89 -9.59
CA ASN A 6 -12.09 -12.50 -8.18
C ASN A 6 -10.74 -11.81 -7.91
N GLU A 7 -9.66 -12.28 -8.53
CA GLU A 7 -8.35 -11.62 -8.44
C GLU A 7 -8.40 -10.21 -9.03
N PHE A 8 -9.03 -10.05 -10.21
CA PHE A 8 -9.16 -8.73 -10.83
C PHE A 8 -10.02 -7.78 -9.99
N ILE A 9 -11.15 -8.25 -9.43
CA ILE A 9 -11.98 -7.45 -8.52
C ILE A 9 -11.18 -7.04 -7.28
N SER A 10 -10.42 -7.96 -6.69
CA SER A 10 -9.57 -7.65 -5.53
C SER A 10 -8.52 -6.59 -5.86
N MET A 11 -7.85 -6.70 -7.01
CA MET A 11 -6.90 -5.69 -7.47
C MET A 11 -7.57 -4.33 -7.67
N LEU A 12 -8.75 -4.30 -8.28
CA LEU A 12 -9.50 -3.07 -8.52
C LEU A 12 -9.89 -2.39 -7.20
N LEU A 13 -10.45 -3.15 -6.25
CA LEU A 13 -10.90 -2.61 -4.95
C LEU A 13 -9.74 -2.17 -4.04
N THR A 14 -8.54 -2.67 -4.26
CA THR A 14 -7.34 -2.28 -3.52
C THR A 14 -6.52 -1.18 -4.21
N SER A 15 -6.74 -0.97 -5.51
CA SER A 15 -6.09 0.09 -6.31
C SER A 15 -6.92 1.38 -6.26
N VAL A 16 -7.10 1.93 -5.07
CA VAL A 16 -7.93 3.12 -4.85
C VAL A 16 -7.22 4.15 -3.99
N ASN A 17 -7.56 5.41 -4.21
CA ASN A 17 -7.20 6.50 -3.32
C ASN A 17 -8.28 6.62 -2.24
N ASP A 18 -7.86 6.61 -0.97
CA ASP A 18 -8.77 6.83 0.14
C ASP A 18 -9.39 8.23 0.07
N MET A 19 -10.72 8.26 0.04
CA MET A 19 -11.51 9.48 -0.03
C MET A 19 -11.97 9.97 1.35
N GLU A 20 -11.88 9.13 2.39
CA GLU A 20 -12.39 9.46 3.73
C GLU A 20 -11.74 10.72 4.31
N ARG A 21 -10.45 10.92 4.03
CA ARG A 21 -9.70 12.11 4.49
C ARG A 21 -10.18 13.44 3.89
N TYR A 22 -10.97 13.40 2.81
CA TYR A 22 -11.53 14.58 2.17
C TYR A 22 -12.98 14.87 2.58
N LEU A 23 -13.54 14.01 3.44
CA LEU A 23 -14.91 14.11 3.90
C LEU A 23 -15.02 14.89 5.21
N ASP A 24 -14.38 16.05 5.26
CA ASP A 24 -14.48 16.98 6.38
C ASP A 24 -15.09 18.31 5.93
N GLY A 25 -15.93 18.88 6.79
CA GLY A 25 -16.54 20.20 6.55
C GLY A 25 -17.74 20.18 5.63
N THR A 26 -17.98 21.30 5.00
CA THR A 26 -19.16 21.53 4.14
C THR A 26 -18.74 21.94 2.73
N LYS A 27 -19.58 21.59 1.76
CA LYS A 27 -19.50 22.08 0.39
C LYS A 27 -20.81 22.76 0.02
N GLU A 28 -20.71 23.95 -0.53
CA GLU A 28 -21.85 24.71 -1.03
C GLU A 28 -22.05 24.43 -2.53
N SER A 29 -23.24 23.90 -2.86
CA SER A 29 -23.67 23.72 -4.24
C SER A 29 -25.18 23.50 -4.18
N ASN A 30 -26.02 24.34 -4.67
CA ASN A 30 -27.49 24.24 -4.54
C ASN A 30 -28.02 23.89 -3.13
N GLY A 31 -27.25 24.23 -2.09
CA GLY A 31 -27.48 23.89 -0.69
C GLY A 31 -26.20 23.43 0.01
N THR A 32 -26.22 23.41 1.32
CA THR A 32 -25.07 22.99 2.14
C THR A 32 -25.00 21.47 2.21
N MET A 33 -23.92 20.89 1.72
CA MET A 33 -23.61 19.48 1.84
C MET A 33 -22.61 19.27 2.98
N TYR A 34 -22.99 18.50 3.98
CA TYR A 34 -22.12 18.09 5.06
C TYR A 34 -21.33 16.84 4.63
N LEU A 35 -20.05 16.99 4.35
CA LEU A 35 -19.23 15.92 3.79
C LEU A 35 -19.07 14.73 4.73
N GLU A 36 -19.08 14.97 6.02
CA GLU A 36 -18.98 13.93 7.06
C GLU A 36 -20.11 12.88 6.97
N ASN A 37 -21.27 13.27 6.47
CA ASN A 37 -22.41 12.35 6.29
C ASN A 37 -22.13 11.25 5.27
N TYR A 38 -21.13 11.42 4.41
CA TYR A 38 -20.76 10.45 3.37
C TYR A 38 -19.61 9.52 3.78
N ARG A 39 -19.09 9.67 5.00
CA ARG A 39 -18.08 8.76 5.53
C ARG A 39 -18.55 7.32 5.49
N LYS A 40 -17.68 6.41 5.08
CA LYS A 40 -17.96 4.97 4.89
C LYS A 40 -19.06 4.64 3.86
N GLN A 41 -19.49 5.62 3.07
CA GLN A 41 -20.51 5.41 2.03
C GLN A 41 -19.93 5.43 0.61
N LEU A 42 -18.66 5.80 0.44
CA LEU A 42 -17.97 5.90 -0.86
C LEU A 42 -17.23 4.61 -1.26
N GLY A 43 -17.60 3.47 -0.66
CA GLY A 43 -16.93 2.20 -0.92
C GLY A 43 -15.47 2.21 -0.46
N THR A 44 -14.56 1.62 -1.24
CA THR A 44 -13.13 1.54 -0.91
C THR A 44 -12.35 2.80 -1.32
N GLY A 45 -12.94 3.68 -2.10
CA GLY A 45 -12.33 4.92 -2.55
C GLY A 45 -12.40 5.16 -4.06
N ALA A 46 -11.72 6.18 -4.53
CA ALA A 46 -11.63 6.48 -5.96
C ALA A 46 -10.57 5.61 -6.65
N VAL A 47 -10.93 4.97 -7.75
CA VAL A 47 -10.02 4.08 -8.50
C VAL A 47 -8.79 4.87 -8.98
N ASP A 48 -7.61 4.28 -8.74
CA ASP A 48 -6.33 4.76 -9.24
C ASP A 48 -5.83 3.81 -10.34
N ALA A 49 -5.99 4.24 -11.59
CA ALA A 49 -5.63 3.41 -12.74
C ALA A 49 -4.12 3.06 -12.78
N TYR A 50 -3.26 3.96 -12.29
CA TYR A 50 -1.83 3.68 -12.23
C TYR A 50 -1.52 2.56 -11.22
N GLN A 51 -2.14 2.59 -10.04
CA GLN A 51 -1.99 1.53 -9.05
C GLN A 51 -2.52 0.19 -9.57
N LEU A 52 -3.69 0.21 -10.24
CA LEU A 52 -4.27 -0.99 -10.83
C LEU A 52 -3.33 -1.58 -11.89
N LEU A 53 -2.79 -0.75 -12.76
CA LEU A 53 -1.85 -1.19 -13.79
C LEU A 53 -0.59 -1.81 -13.19
N MET A 54 -0.03 -1.19 -12.15
CA MET A 54 1.13 -1.73 -11.44
C MET A 54 0.82 -3.08 -10.77
N GLN A 55 -0.38 -3.28 -10.23
CA GLN A 55 -0.80 -4.58 -9.70
C GLN A 55 -0.95 -5.63 -10.81
N ILE A 56 -1.54 -5.27 -11.95
CA ILE A 56 -1.67 -6.15 -13.13
C ILE A 56 -0.30 -6.58 -13.62
N GLU A 57 0.68 -5.70 -13.64
CA GLU A 57 2.06 -6.02 -14.00
C GLU A 57 2.78 -6.89 -12.94
N GLY A 58 2.18 -7.06 -11.77
CA GLY A 58 2.69 -7.87 -10.68
C GLY A 58 3.61 -7.12 -9.72
N THR A 59 3.54 -5.79 -9.73
CA THR A 59 4.22 -4.92 -8.75
C THR A 59 3.16 -4.26 -7.87
N PRO A 60 2.87 -4.81 -6.69
CA PRO A 60 1.88 -4.24 -5.78
C PRO A 60 2.26 -2.81 -5.36
N CYS A 61 1.25 -1.98 -5.17
CA CYS A 61 1.46 -0.60 -4.73
C CYS A 61 1.25 -0.45 -3.23
N LEU A 62 2.17 0.25 -2.58
CA LEU A 62 2.09 0.62 -1.17
C LEU A 62 1.89 2.14 -1.08
N LYS A 63 0.83 2.56 -0.40
CA LYS A 63 0.57 3.98 -0.15
C LYS A 63 1.21 4.40 1.15
N VAL A 64 1.91 5.52 1.12
CA VAL A 64 2.62 6.08 2.28
C VAL A 64 2.37 7.58 2.33
N GLY A 65 2.09 8.12 3.49
CA GLY A 65 2.03 9.56 3.73
C GLY A 65 3.42 10.20 3.72
N VAL A 66 3.46 11.50 3.47
CA VAL A 66 4.69 12.29 3.54
C VAL A 66 4.79 12.99 4.88
N GLY A 67 5.97 12.97 5.50
CA GLY A 67 6.31 13.70 6.71
C GLY A 67 6.38 12.84 7.98
N ALA A 68 5.54 11.83 8.10
CA ALA A 68 5.53 10.91 9.24
C ALA A 68 6.20 9.58 8.92
N GLU A 69 6.64 8.88 9.96
CA GLU A 69 7.04 7.48 9.86
C GLU A 69 5.81 6.59 9.86
N GLU A 70 5.74 5.65 8.94
CA GLU A 70 4.61 4.72 8.80
C GLU A 70 5.05 3.27 8.89
N LEU A 71 4.13 2.42 9.36
CA LEU A 71 4.27 0.97 9.43
C LEU A 71 3.30 0.31 8.46
N VAL A 72 3.79 -0.11 7.30
CA VAL A 72 2.98 -0.68 6.23
C VAL A 72 2.94 -2.20 6.33
N PRO A 73 1.76 -2.83 6.49
CA PRO A 73 1.64 -4.28 6.53
C PRO A 73 1.88 -4.90 5.15
N LEU A 74 2.71 -5.94 5.09
CA LEU A 74 3.06 -6.62 3.84
C LEU A 74 2.60 -8.08 3.77
N THR A 75 2.08 -8.64 4.85
CA THR A 75 1.77 -10.07 4.99
C THR A 75 0.89 -10.59 3.87
N GLN A 76 -0.10 -9.83 3.47
CA GLN A 76 -1.04 -10.18 2.41
C GLN A 76 -0.38 -10.42 1.04
N PHE A 77 0.79 -9.83 0.81
CA PHE A 77 1.51 -9.96 -0.46
C PHE A 77 2.44 -11.17 -0.51
N PHE A 78 2.73 -11.80 0.62
CA PHE A 78 3.64 -12.94 0.70
C PHE A 78 2.94 -14.28 0.86
N GLY A 79 1.62 -14.30 0.78
CA GLY A 79 0.78 -15.48 0.83
C GLY A 79 1.03 -16.34 2.07
N GLY A 80 0.15 -16.34 3.00
CA GLY A 80 0.29 -17.17 4.17
C GLY A 80 -0.04 -16.46 5.48
N SER A 81 0.10 -17.18 6.55
CA SER A 81 -0.12 -16.67 7.90
C SER A 81 1.04 -15.76 8.32
N ALA A 82 0.72 -14.63 8.92
CA ALA A 82 1.70 -13.71 9.49
C ALA A 82 2.65 -14.39 10.51
N THR A 83 2.20 -15.46 11.14
CA THR A 83 2.96 -16.22 12.15
C THR A 83 4.12 -17.03 11.58
N ASN A 84 4.11 -17.29 10.27
CA ASN A 84 5.11 -18.14 9.61
C ASN A 84 6.02 -17.38 8.66
N LEU A 85 5.95 -16.05 8.68
CA LEU A 85 6.67 -15.19 7.76
C LEU A 85 7.79 -14.45 8.48
N THR A 86 9.03 -14.62 8.02
CA THR A 86 10.21 -13.89 8.53
C THR A 86 10.77 -13.02 7.41
N TYR A 87 10.74 -11.72 7.59
CA TYR A 87 11.36 -10.78 6.66
C TYR A 87 12.86 -10.75 6.87
N THR A 88 13.62 -10.94 5.80
CA THR A 88 15.09 -11.09 5.85
C THR A 88 15.82 -9.95 5.17
N GLY A 89 15.16 -9.18 4.34
CA GLY A 89 15.82 -8.08 3.63
C GLY A 89 14.87 -7.04 3.08
N VAL A 90 15.36 -5.82 3.08
CA VAL A 90 14.75 -4.68 2.37
C VAL A 90 15.87 -4.05 1.56
N SER A 91 15.59 -3.77 0.29
CA SER A 91 16.55 -3.05 -0.58
C SER A 91 15.83 -2.00 -1.41
N MET A 92 16.53 -0.90 -1.64
CA MET A 92 16.03 0.23 -2.43
C MET A 92 17.24 0.93 -3.07
N SER A 93 17.10 1.38 -4.31
CA SER A 93 18.18 2.12 -4.96
C SER A 93 18.35 3.52 -4.35
N ALA A 94 19.55 4.05 -4.35
CA ALA A 94 19.80 5.41 -3.88
C ALA A 94 18.99 6.46 -4.67
N ALA A 95 18.78 6.21 -5.97
CA ALA A 95 17.95 7.07 -6.81
C ALA A 95 16.49 7.05 -6.39
N ASP A 96 15.95 5.88 -6.04
CA ASP A 96 14.56 5.75 -5.57
C ASP A 96 14.38 6.33 -4.16
N MET A 97 15.37 6.16 -3.28
CA MET A 97 15.38 6.83 -1.98
C MET A 97 15.35 8.35 -2.14
N ALA A 98 16.15 8.91 -3.03
CA ALA A 98 16.20 10.34 -3.30
C ALA A 98 14.88 10.90 -3.86
N LYS A 99 14.16 10.14 -4.70
CA LYS A 99 12.84 10.52 -5.22
C LYS A 99 11.81 10.75 -4.10
N LEU A 100 11.84 9.92 -3.08
CA LEU A 100 10.91 9.99 -1.94
C LEU A 100 11.47 10.77 -0.74
N GLY A 101 12.71 11.26 -0.83
CA GLY A 101 13.39 11.94 0.25
C GLY A 101 13.59 11.03 1.47
N ILE A 102 13.92 9.78 1.23
CA ILE A 102 14.22 8.78 2.25
C ILE A 102 15.71 8.89 2.59
N GLU A 103 16.03 9.24 3.81
CA GLU A 103 17.41 9.42 4.28
C GLU A 103 18.02 8.10 4.76
N THR A 104 17.22 7.24 5.34
CA THR A 104 17.66 5.94 5.87
C THR A 104 16.86 4.83 5.21
N LEU A 105 17.56 3.77 4.77
CA LEU A 105 16.91 2.61 4.15
C LEU A 105 15.76 2.10 5.03
N PRO A 106 14.55 1.91 4.46
CA PRO A 106 13.44 1.33 5.19
C PRO A 106 13.78 -0.03 5.79
N THR A 107 13.20 -0.34 6.92
CA THR A 107 13.46 -1.58 7.67
C THR A 107 12.16 -2.29 8.01
N MET A 108 12.26 -3.54 8.44
CA MET A 108 11.10 -4.27 8.96
C MET A 108 11.03 -4.10 10.47
N ALA A 109 9.85 -3.70 10.96
CA ALA A 109 9.56 -3.58 12.38
C ALA A 109 8.20 -4.18 12.68
N TYR A 110 8.11 -5.08 13.65
CA TYR A 110 6.86 -5.74 14.04
C TYR A 110 6.12 -6.42 12.87
N GLY A 111 6.86 -7.00 11.92
CA GLY A 111 6.29 -7.64 10.72
C GLY A 111 5.73 -6.66 9.69
N LYS A 112 6.01 -5.38 9.81
CA LYS A 112 5.58 -4.32 8.89
C LYS A 112 6.79 -3.58 8.32
N LEU A 113 6.64 -3.03 7.13
CA LEU A 113 7.65 -2.14 6.56
C LEU A 113 7.59 -0.78 7.24
N LYS A 114 8.68 -0.41 7.91
CA LYS A 114 8.87 0.88 8.55
C LYS A 114 9.53 1.83 7.55
N ILE A 115 8.84 2.88 7.17
CA ILE A 115 9.28 3.83 6.14
C ILE A 115 8.90 5.26 6.50
N LYS A 116 9.77 6.20 6.14
CA LYS A 116 9.51 7.63 6.26
C LYS A 116 9.86 8.32 4.95
N CYS A 117 8.86 8.89 4.29
CA CYS A 117 9.01 9.69 3.08
C CYS A 117 8.93 11.18 3.42
N THR A 118 9.82 12.00 2.87
CA THR A 118 9.77 13.47 3.04
C THR A 118 9.34 14.19 1.77
N LYS A 119 9.26 13.47 0.65
CA LYS A 119 8.83 13.99 -0.66
C LYS A 119 7.73 13.12 -1.25
N SER A 120 6.79 13.74 -1.93
CA SER A 120 5.81 13.03 -2.75
C SER A 120 6.47 12.47 -4.01
N GLY A 121 6.08 11.27 -4.39
CA GLY A 121 6.61 10.62 -5.58
C GLY A 121 6.29 9.15 -5.66
N VAL A 122 6.88 8.50 -6.65
CA VAL A 122 6.77 7.05 -6.84
C VAL A 122 8.18 6.45 -6.97
N ALA A 123 8.43 5.38 -6.25
CA ALA A 123 9.70 4.68 -6.27
C ALA A 123 9.50 3.18 -5.99
N LYS A 124 10.51 2.39 -6.27
CA LYS A 124 10.47 0.94 -6.10
C LYS A 124 11.26 0.51 -4.85
N ILE A 125 10.73 -0.48 -4.16
CA ILE A 125 11.39 -1.13 -3.03
C ILE A 125 11.26 -2.65 -3.18
N THR A 126 12.28 -3.38 -2.82
CA THR A 126 12.27 -4.83 -2.84
C THR A 126 12.32 -5.36 -1.41
N VAL A 127 11.44 -6.28 -1.09
CA VAL A 127 11.36 -6.94 0.22
C VAL A 127 11.51 -8.44 0.05
N THR A 128 12.35 -9.04 0.87
CA THR A 128 12.59 -10.48 0.90
C THR A 128 12.10 -11.06 2.22
N ALA A 129 11.38 -12.17 2.13
CA ALA A 129 10.89 -12.91 3.27
C ALA A 129 11.15 -14.40 3.12
N ILE A 130 11.26 -15.11 4.22
CA ILE A 130 11.35 -16.58 4.29
C ILE A 130 10.12 -17.09 5.01
N GLY A 131 9.57 -18.20 4.53
CA GLY A 131 8.34 -18.76 5.05
C GLY A 131 7.12 -18.24 4.31
N GLY A 132 6.00 -18.29 4.97
CA GLY A 132 4.71 -18.11 4.31
C GLY A 132 4.30 -19.38 3.59
N GLY A 133 3.05 -19.51 3.31
CA GLY A 133 2.44 -20.69 2.73
C GLY A 133 1.45 -21.32 3.70
N ASP A 134 0.57 -22.10 3.14
CA ASP A 134 -0.48 -22.75 3.90
C ASP A 134 0.09 -23.91 4.74
N LYS A 135 -0.54 -24.15 5.88
CA LYS A 135 -0.31 -25.39 6.62
C LYS A 135 -0.82 -26.56 5.80
N VAL A 136 0.06 -27.51 5.52
CA VAL A 136 -0.32 -28.77 4.88
C VAL A 136 -0.59 -29.79 5.99
N GLY A 137 -1.84 -30.24 6.10
CA GLY A 137 -2.25 -31.24 7.11
C GLY A 137 -2.16 -30.75 8.55
N THR A 138 -1.87 -31.65 9.47
CA THR A 138 -1.88 -31.42 10.94
C THR A 138 -0.70 -30.59 11.46
N GLY A 139 -0.26 -29.57 10.77
CA GLY A 139 0.66 -28.58 11.34
C GLY A 139 2.04 -28.48 10.73
N THR A 140 2.32 -29.18 9.64
CA THR A 140 3.59 -28.97 8.92
C THR A 140 3.47 -27.74 8.05
N VAL A 141 4.25 -26.72 8.40
CA VAL A 141 4.41 -25.53 7.54
C VAL A 141 5.36 -25.92 6.42
N MET A 142 4.93 -25.80 5.17
CA MET A 142 5.84 -25.81 4.02
C MET A 142 6.62 -24.49 4.04
N GLY A 143 7.55 -24.39 4.98
CA GLY A 143 8.35 -23.19 5.21
C GLY A 143 9.76 -23.33 4.69
N GLY A 144 10.43 -22.19 4.51
CA GLY A 144 11.83 -22.12 4.11
C GLY A 144 12.04 -21.67 2.67
N MET A 145 10.99 -21.39 1.91
CA MET A 145 11.15 -20.74 0.60
C MET A 145 11.41 -19.24 0.78
N THR A 146 12.47 -18.77 0.14
CA THR A 146 12.74 -17.34 0.03
C THR A 146 11.88 -16.73 -1.05
N ILE A 147 11.10 -15.74 -0.68
CA ILE A 147 10.21 -15.00 -1.58
C ILE A 147 10.69 -13.56 -1.64
N THR A 148 11.03 -13.08 -2.82
CA THR A 148 11.41 -11.69 -3.06
C THR A 148 10.35 -11.01 -3.90
N LYS A 149 9.85 -9.87 -3.42
CA LYS A 149 8.84 -9.08 -4.11
C LYS A 149 9.26 -7.63 -4.23
N GLU A 150 9.02 -7.08 -5.41
CA GLU A 150 9.13 -5.65 -5.68
C GLU A 150 7.78 -4.99 -5.43
N PHE A 151 7.80 -3.83 -4.78
CA PHE A 151 6.65 -2.98 -4.53
C PHE A 151 6.90 -1.58 -5.11
N ALA A 152 5.84 -0.96 -5.63
CA ALA A 152 5.83 0.46 -5.93
C ALA A 152 5.33 1.25 -4.70
N ILE A 153 6.17 2.11 -4.15
CA ILE A 153 5.77 3.05 -3.10
C ILE A 153 5.21 4.29 -3.76
N ILE A 154 4.00 4.67 -3.35
CA ILE A 154 3.36 5.91 -3.76
C ILE A 154 3.26 6.79 -2.52
N ALA A 155 4.19 7.75 -2.41
CA ALA A 155 4.19 8.72 -1.32
C ALA A 155 3.42 9.97 -1.73
N ARG A 156 2.43 10.35 -0.93
CA ARG A 156 1.64 11.57 -1.16
C ARG A 156 1.53 12.36 0.13
N GLY A 157 1.73 13.67 0.04
CA GLY A 157 1.46 14.60 1.13
C GLY A 157 -0.03 14.62 1.45
N VAL A 158 -0.35 14.78 2.72
CA VAL A 158 -1.70 15.21 3.12
C VAL A 158 -1.84 16.64 2.63
N GLN A 159 -2.63 16.89 1.62
CA GLN A 159 -3.01 18.27 1.30
C GLN A 159 -3.88 18.78 2.44
N ALA A 160 -3.28 19.59 3.31
CA ALA A 160 -4.05 20.45 4.20
C ALA A 160 -4.70 21.52 3.34
N GLY A 161 -5.99 21.43 3.14
CA GLY A 161 -6.76 22.45 2.42
C GLY A 161 -8.00 21.84 1.77
N ASN A 162 -9.05 22.58 1.82
CA ASN A 162 -10.36 22.32 1.23
C ASN A 162 -10.21 21.49 -0.04
N GLY A 163 -10.72 20.28 -0.02
CA GLY A 163 -10.62 19.33 -1.12
C GLY A 163 -11.05 19.98 -2.42
N GLY A 164 -10.09 20.58 -3.09
CA GLY A 164 -10.30 21.14 -4.40
C GLY A 164 -10.48 20.01 -5.38
N TRP A 165 -11.71 19.71 -5.66
CA TRP A 165 -12.03 19.15 -6.95
C TRP A 165 -11.86 20.31 -7.95
N LEU A 166 -10.95 20.15 -8.89
CA LEU A 166 -11.01 20.91 -10.10
C LEU A 166 -12.23 20.51 -10.89
#